data_a4363160a25b75d68527f668bd1ebbda
#
_entry.id   a4363160a25b75d68527f668bd1ebbda
#
_cell.length_a   1.000
_cell.length_b   1.000
_cell.length_c   1.000
_cell.angle_alpha   90.00
_cell.angle_beta   90.00
_cell.angle_gamma   90.00
#
_symmetry.space_group_name_H-M   'P 1'
#
loop_
_entity.id
_entity.type
_entity.pdbx_description
1 polymer ?
#
loop_
_entity_poly.entity_id
_entity_poly.type
_entity_poly.pdbx_seq_one_letter_code
_entity_poly.pdbx_strand_id
1 'polypeptide(L)'
;MMTIFFNKTDLSRNDAEKIISETLNNCDDGELYLENSKSESILLDDGKIKNSTYSSDLGYGLRAVTGEVVAYSHSNEISKSSLKQSADNLSSTLKSKKGVYNHKIPKRNEQFYKNINPIEEKSLQSKLELLKEVNNYTRAKSGIVHQVTASFSGEHKSIEIIRSGGEVLTDVRPLIRFNVSVMLEKNGKKETGVYGIGGRQSYDEYL
;
A
#
# COMPACT_ATOMS: atom_id res chain seq x y z
N MET A 1 -4.23 1.54 -19.89
CA MET A 1 -4.34 2.25 -18.59
C MET A 1 -3.07 3.07 -18.40
N MET A 2 -3.15 4.40 -18.27
CA MET A 2 -1.97 5.23 -18.02
C MET A 2 -1.52 4.95 -16.57
N THR A 3 -0.31 4.47 -16.40
CA THR A 3 0.18 4.14 -15.06
C THR A 3 0.71 5.39 -14.39
N ILE A 4 0.41 5.51 -13.11
CA ILE A 4 0.81 6.66 -12.28
C ILE A 4 2.33 6.78 -12.13
N PHE A 5 3.08 5.69 -12.39
CA PHE A 5 4.50 5.58 -12.13
C PHE A 5 5.39 6.34 -13.11
N PHE A 6 4.92 6.55 -14.34
CA PHE A 6 5.72 7.17 -15.43
C PHE A 6 5.26 8.57 -15.81
N ASN A 7 4.22 9.12 -15.15
CA ASN A 7 3.58 10.38 -15.57
C ASN A 7 4.38 11.65 -15.22
N LYS A 8 5.28 11.60 -14.24
CA LYS A 8 6.02 12.76 -13.73
C LYS A 8 7.52 12.48 -13.58
N THR A 9 8.06 11.67 -14.45
CA THR A 9 9.45 11.22 -14.42
C THR A 9 10.03 11.25 -15.83
N ASP A 10 11.35 11.27 -15.94
CA ASP A 10 12.10 11.12 -17.20
C ASP A 10 12.18 9.67 -17.67
N LEU A 11 11.67 8.72 -16.87
CA LEU A 11 11.59 7.31 -17.21
C LEU A 11 10.27 7.00 -17.90
N SER A 12 10.32 6.61 -19.18
CA SER A 12 9.16 6.06 -19.87
C SER A 12 9.00 4.56 -19.56
N ARG A 13 7.77 4.03 -19.73
CA ARG A 13 7.54 2.59 -19.63
C ARG A 13 8.43 1.79 -20.56
N ASN A 14 8.54 2.21 -21.82
CA ASN A 14 9.38 1.54 -22.81
C ASN A 14 10.86 1.53 -22.41
N ASP A 15 11.36 2.62 -21.81
CA ASP A 15 12.72 2.67 -21.27
C ASP A 15 12.89 1.68 -20.11
N ALA A 16 11.91 1.62 -19.20
CA ALA A 16 11.93 0.67 -18.09
C ALA A 16 11.95 -0.78 -18.59
N GLU A 17 11.04 -1.14 -19.49
CA GLU A 17 10.98 -2.48 -20.09
C GLU A 17 12.29 -2.85 -20.79
N LYS A 18 12.91 -1.91 -21.51
CA LYS A 18 14.20 -2.12 -22.17
C LYS A 18 15.32 -2.37 -21.15
N ILE A 19 15.45 -1.52 -20.13
CA ILE A 19 16.47 -1.67 -19.08
C ILE A 19 16.28 -3.01 -18.35
N ILE A 20 15.05 -3.40 -18.03
CA ILE A 20 14.75 -4.66 -17.37
C ILE A 20 15.08 -5.85 -18.27
N SER A 21 14.71 -5.84 -19.53
CA SER A 21 15.03 -6.89 -20.49
C SER A 21 16.54 -7.07 -20.64
N GLU A 22 17.31 -5.98 -20.75
CA GLU A 22 18.77 -6.04 -20.83
C GLU A 22 19.40 -6.57 -19.54
N THR A 23 18.93 -6.12 -18.37
CA THR A 23 19.48 -6.49 -17.05
C THR A 23 19.21 -7.96 -16.72
N LEU A 24 18.01 -8.45 -17.03
CA LEU A 24 17.54 -9.78 -16.66
C LEU A 24 17.74 -10.84 -17.75
N ASN A 25 18.37 -10.51 -18.86
CA ASN A 25 18.52 -11.42 -20.02
C ASN A 25 19.22 -12.75 -19.69
N ASN A 26 20.11 -12.76 -18.70
CA ASN A 26 20.84 -13.97 -18.26
C ASN A 26 20.43 -14.41 -16.85
N CYS A 27 19.23 -14.06 -16.40
CA CYS A 27 18.70 -14.46 -15.10
C CYS A 27 17.64 -15.54 -15.25
N ASP A 28 17.48 -16.38 -14.24
CA ASP A 28 16.43 -17.40 -14.20
C ASP A 28 15.06 -16.79 -13.93
N ASP A 29 15.03 -15.71 -13.14
CA ASP A 29 13.82 -14.94 -12.80
C ASP A 29 14.21 -13.51 -12.44
N GLY A 30 13.27 -12.58 -12.57
CA GLY A 30 13.47 -11.21 -12.14
C GLY A 30 12.29 -10.31 -12.49
N GLU A 31 12.25 -9.19 -11.78
CA GLU A 31 11.14 -8.24 -11.91
C GLU A 31 11.52 -6.85 -11.44
N LEU A 32 10.89 -5.87 -12.05
CA LEU A 32 10.77 -4.51 -11.51
C LEU A 32 9.39 -4.41 -10.84
N TYR A 33 9.38 -4.21 -9.54
CA TYR A 33 8.19 -3.95 -8.74
C TYR A 33 8.09 -2.45 -8.48
N LEU A 34 7.00 -1.83 -8.87
CA LEU A 34 6.69 -0.43 -8.63
C LEU A 34 5.51 -0.33 -7.67
N GLU A 35 5.61 0.51 -6.65
CA GLU A 35 4.55 0.73 -5.67
C GLU A 35 4.32 2.22 -5.42
N ASN A 36 3.05 2.62 -5.40
CA ASN A 36 2.58 3.87 -4.82
C ASN A 36 1.63 3.53 -3.68
N SER A 37 2.03 3.85 -2.46
CA SER A 37 1.25 3.60 -1.25
C SER A 37 0.83 4.93 -0.63
N LYS A 38 -0.45 5.06 -0.32
CA LYS A 38 -1.01 6.15 0.47
C LYS A 38 -1.64 5.57 1.72
N SER A 39 -1.43 6.21 2.85
CA SER A 39 -2.06 5.81 4.11
C SER A 39 -2.55 7.01 4.90
N GLU A 40 -3.65 6.84 5.59
CA GLU A 40 -4.25 7.82 6.48
C GLU A 40 -4.63 7.15 7.80
N SER A 41 -4.44 7.84 8.91
CA SER A 41 -4.91 7.39 10.21
C SER A 41 -5.40 8.58 11.03
N ILE A 42 -6.57 8.44 11.63
CA ILE A 42 -7.19 9.44 12.49
C ILE A 42 -7.58 8.76 13.80
N LEU A 43 -7.18 9.35 14.92
CA LEU A 43 -7.52 8.90 16.26
C LEU A 43 -8.25 10.00 17.01
N LEU A 44 -9.46 9.71 17.45
CA LEU A 44 -10.25 10.54 18.35
C LEU A 44 -10.34 9.85 19.71
N ASP A 45 -10.02 10.56 20.76
CA ASP A 45 -10.10 10.09 22.14
C ASP A 45 -10.83 11.12 22.99
N ASP A 46 -11.91 10.68 23.61
CA ASP A 46 -12.77 11.53 24.43
C ASP A 46 -13.24 12.81 23.73
N GLY A 47 -13.69 12.66 22.46
CA GLY A 47 -14.17 13.76 21.64
C GLY A 47 -13.08 14.70 21.11
N LYS A 48 -11.80 14.45 21.42
CA LYS A 48 -10.65 15.24 20.95
C LYS A 48 -9.80 14.45 19.97
N ILE A 49 -9.39 15.08 18.88
CA ILE A 49 -8.46 14.49 17.94
C ILE A 49 -7.09 14.42 18.62
N LYS A 50 -6.54 13.21 18.75
CA LYS A 50 -5.21 12.95 19.31
C LYS A 50 -4.15 12.84 18.24
N ASN A 51 -4.52 12.26 17.10
CA ASN A 51 -3.62 12.08 15.98
C ASN A 51 -4.38 12.14 14.66
N SER A 52 -3.75 12.71 13.66
CA SER A 52 -4.17 12.65 12.26
C SER A 52 -2.91 12.65 11.41
N THR A 53 -2.65 11.53 10.72
CA THR A 53 -1.47 11.34 9.90
C THR A 53 -1.87 10.97 8.49
N TYR A 54 -1.09 11.45 7.53
CA TYR A 54 -1.16 11.04 6.14
C TYR A 54 0.25 10.81 5.63
N SER A 55 0.46 9.68 4.92
CA SER A 55 1.71 9.35 4.24
C SER A 55 1.44 9.01 2.79
N SER A 56 2.39 9.33 1.94
CA SER A 56 2.38 8.94 0.53
C SER A 56 3.80 8.58 0.11
N ASP A 57 3.99 7.31 -0.23
CA ASP A 57 5.27 6.74 -0.59
C ASP A 57 5.21 6.20 -2.02
N LEU A 58 6.25 6.51 -2.81
CA LEU A 58 6.42 6.08 -4.18
C LEU A 58 7.83 5.52 -4.34
N GLY A 59 7.96 4.37 -5.00
CA GLY A 59 9.27 3.80 -5.24
C GLY A 59 9.21 2.53 -6.08
N TYR A 60 10.37 1.91 -6.24
CA TYR A 60 10.52 0.63 -6.91
C TYR A 60 11.54 -0.28 -6.21
N GLY A 61 11.39 -1.58 -6.46
CA GLY A 61 12.39 -2.61 -6.18
C GLY A 61 12.69 -3.39 -7.45
N LEU A 62 13.98 -3.59 -7.73
CA LEU A 62 14.47 -4.43 -8.82
C LEU A 62 15.09 -5.68 -8.24
N ARG A 63 14.60 -6.86 -8.64
CA ARG A 63 15.06 -8.17 -8.20
C ARG A 63 15.54 -9.00 -9.39
N ALA A 64 16.61 -9.73 -9.20
CA ALA A 64 17.12 -10.72 -10.16
C ALA A 64 17.57 -11.99 -9.45
N VAL A 65 17.33 -13.13 -10.05
CA VAL A 65 17.69 -14.45 -9.54
C VAL A 65 18.51 -15.20 -10.57
N THR A 66 19.63 -15.79 -10.15
CA THR A 66 20.45 -16.68 -10.99
C THR A 66 20.99 -17.83 -10.14
N GLY A 67 20.48 -19.05 -10.36
CA GLY A 67 20.74 -20.20 -9.50
C GLY A 67 20.23 -19.93 -8.08
N GLU A 68 21.12 -20.04 -7.11
CA GLU A 68 20.81 -19.76 -5.68
C GLU A 68 21.12 -18.32 -5.26
N VAL A 69 21.54 -17.46 -6.19
CA VAL A 69 21.88 -16.06 -5.89
C VAL A 69 20.72 -15.16 -6.23
N VAL A 70 20.32 -14.34 -5.24
CA VAL A 70 19.34 -13.28 -5.39
C VAL A 70 20.03 -11.93 -5.22
N ALA A 71 19.87 -11.06 -6.23
CA ALA A 71 20.28 -9.66 -6.14
C ALA A 71 19.05 -8.78 -6.05
N TYR A 72 19.12 -7.72 -5.23
CA TYR A 72 18.04 -6.78 -5.00
C TYR A 72 18.56 -5.36 -4.86
N SER A 73 17.88 -4.41 -5.50
CA SER A 73 18.11 -2.97 -5.35
C SER A 73 16.76 -2.25 -5.31
N HIS A 74 16.69 -1.13 -4.58
CA HIS A 74 15.47 -0.34 -4.50
C HIS A 74 15.78 1.17 -4.47
N SER A 75 14.78 1.97 -4.82
CA SER A 75 14.84 3.43 -4.71
C SER A 75 13.45 4.03 -4.56
N ASN A 76 13.35 5.15 -3.86
CA ASN A 76 12.16 5.99 -3.82
C ASN A 76 12.11 6.99 -4.99
N GLU A 77 13.19 7.08 -5.78
CA GLU A 77 13.27 7.92 -6.97
C GLU A 77 13.01 7.07 -8.22
N ILE A 78 11.89 7.31 -8.88
CA ILE A 78 11.58 6.70 -10.18
C ILE A 78 12.14 7.61 -11.27
N SER A 79 13.40 7.38 -11.65
CA SER A 79 14.09 8.08 -12.75
C SER A 79 14.88 7.09 -13.59
N LYS A 80 15.21 7.49 -14.82
CA LYS A 80 16.03 6.67 -15.72
C LYS A 80 17.43 6.43 -15.17
N SER A 81 18.00 7.43 -14.50
CA SER A 81 19.31 7.33 -13.87
C SER A 81 19.30 6.37 -12.68
N SER A 82 18.30 6.49 -11.80
CA SER A 82 18.14 5.63 -10.63
C SER A 82 17.95 4.16 -11.04
N LEU A 83 17.08 3.89 -12.04
CA LEU A 83 16.84 2.53 -12.51
C LEU A 83 18.09 1.92 -13.17
N LYS A 84 18.85 2.67 -13.94
CA LYS A 84 20.14 2.20 -14.51
C LYS A 84 21.14 1.86 -13.43
N GLN A 85 21.28 2.72 -12.42
CA GLN A 85 22.19 2.45 -11.30
C GLN A 85 21.78 1.17 -10.54
N SER A 86 20.48 0.94 -10.33
CA SER A 86 19.99 -0.30 -9.74
C SER A 86 20.32 -1.51 -10.61
N ALA A 87 20.17 -1.40 -11.93
CA ALA A 87 20.51 -2.45 -12.88
C ALA A 87 22.01 -2.78 -12.86
N ASP A 88 22.88 -1.78 -12.80
CA ASP A 88 24.33 -1.94 -12.69
C ASP A 88 24.73 -2.63 -11.37
N ASN A 89 24.09 -2.24 -10.26
CA ASN A 89 24.29 -2.88 -8.95
C ASN A 89 23.92 -4.37 -8.98
N LEU A 90 22.78 -4.72 -9.57
CA LEU A 90 22.37 -6.12 -9.74
C LEU A 90 23.37 -6.90 -10.59
N SER A 91 23.73 -6.35 -11.75
CA SER A 91 24.69 -6.97 -12.66
C SER A 91 26.04 -7.22 -12.00
N SER A 92 26.51 -6.28 -11.17
CA SER A 92 27.74 -6.44 -10.41
C SER A 92 27.68 -7.54 -9.34
N THR A 93 26.51 -7.75 -8.73
CA THR A 93 26.27 -8.77 -7.71
C THR A 93 26.18 -10.18 -8.32
N LEU A 94 25.53 -10.29 -9.46
CA LEU A 94 25.31 -11.59 -10.14
C LEU A 94 26.56 -12.13 -10.83
N LYS A 95 27.60 -11.33 -11.00
CA LYS A 95 28.91 -11.58 -11.65
C LYS A 95 29.07 -12.97 -12.26
N SER A 96 29.05 -13.04 -13.59
CA SER A 96 29.36 -14.24 -14.41
C SER A 96 28.49 -15.48 -14.22
N LYS A 97 27.46 -15.46 -13.41
CA LYS A 97 26.46 -16.51 -13.38
C LYS A 97 25.50 -16.33 -14.56
N LYS A 98 25.21 -17.42 -15.26
CA LYS A 98 24.24 -17.42 -16.36
C LYS A 98 23.04 -18.25 -15.97
N GLY A 99 21.88 -17.63 -15.96
CA GLY A 99 20.60 -18.28 -15.81
C GLY A 99 19.90 -18.47 -17.16
N VAL A 100 18.85 -19.24 -17.17
CA VAL A 100 17.96 -19.43 -18.33
C VAL A 100 16.56 -19.16 -17.87
N TYR A 101 15.99 -18.05 -18.34
CA TYR A 101 14.59 -17.72 -18.07
C TYR A 101 13.68 -18.77 -18.72
N ASN A 102 12.98 -19.54 -17.92
CA ASN A 102 12.17 -20.68 -18.40
C ASN A 102 10.72 -20.68 -17.86
N HIS A 103 10.23 -19.55 -17.38
CA HIS A 103 8.88 -19.48 -16.86
C HIS A 103 7.86 -19.13 -17.95
N LYS A 104 6.95 -20.06 -18.23
CA LYS A 104 5.67 -19.73 -18.88
C LYS A 104 4.74 -19.15 -17.83
N ILE A 105 4.68 -17.83 -17.76
CA ILE A 105 3.77 -17.13 -16.84
C ILE A 105 2.36 -17.18 -17.43
N PRO A 106 1.33 -17.51 -16.62
CA PRO A 106 -0.05 -17.40 -17.07
C PRO A 106 -0.34 -15.95 -17.46
N LYS A 107 -0.82 -15.72 -18.67
CA LYS A 107 -1.15 -14.36 -19.20
C LYS A 107 -2.36 -13.71 -18.52
N ARG A 108 -2.66 -14.03 -17.28
CA ARG A 108 -3.89 -13.60 -16.61
C ARG A 108 -3.56 -12.69 -15.44
N ASN A 109 -3.85 -11.40 -15.63
CA ASN A 109 -3.85 -10.41 -14.57
C ASN A 109 -5.28 -10.29 -14.02
N GLU A 110 -5.56 -10.94 -12.90
CA GLU A 110 -6.84 -10.85 -12.21
C GLU A 110 -6.80 -9.74 -11.16
N GLN A 111 -7.68 -8.77 -11.29
CA GLN A 111 -7.89 -7.76 -10.25
C GLN A 111 -8.94 -8.29 -9.27
N PHE A 112 -8.52 -8.52 -8.03
CA PHE A 112 -9.40 -9.02 -6.96
C PHE A 112 -10.23 -7.92 -6.29
N TYR A 113 -9.80 -6.66 -6.40
CA TYR A 113 -10.44 -5.54 -5.73
C TYR A 113 -10.84 -4.46 -6.73
N LYS A 114 -11.91 -3.73 -6.39
CA LYS A 114 -12.32 -2.54 -7.16
C LYS A 114 -11.20 -1.49 -7.08
N ASN A 115 -10.98 -0.77 -8.19
CA ASN A 115 -10.05 0.35 -8.22
C ASN A 115 -10.69 1.58 -7.58
N ILE A 116 -10.75 1.59 -6.27
CA ILE A 116 -11.25 2.69 -5.44
C ILE A 116 -10.13 3.17 -4.52
N ASN A 117 -10.11 4.46 -4.23
CA ASN A 117 -9.22 5.03 -3.23
C ASN A 117 -10.01 5.43 -1.99
N PRO A 118 -10.10 4.58 -0.97
CA PRO A 118 -10.94 4.83 0.19
C PRO A 118 -10.50 6.06 0.99
N ILE A 119 -9.24 6.50 0.85
CA ILE A 119 -8.74 7.70 1.51
C ILE A 119 -9.36 8.97 0.89
N GLU A 120 -9.55 8.98 -0.43
CA GLU A 120 -10.05 10.12 -1.19
C GLU A 120 -11.57 10.15 -1.34
N GLU A 121 -12.29 9.07 -1.02
CA GLU A 121 -13.75 8.99 -1.13
C GLU A 121 -14.48 9.98 -0.22
N LYS A 122 -13.95 10.24 0.97
CA LYS A 122 -14.51 11.19 1.94
C LYS A 122 -13.49 12.22 2.33
N SER A 123 -13.96 13.44 2.54
CA SER A 123 -13.11 14.50 3.08
C SER A 123 -12.64 14.19 4.51
N LEU A 124 -11.52 14.76 4.92
CA LEU A 124 -11.06 14.66 6.30
C LEU A 124 -12.14 15.12 7.27
N GLN A 125 -12.86 16.20 6.94
CA GLN A 125 -13.93 16.73 7.77
C GLN A 125 -15.05 15.72 7.98
N SER A 126 -15.50 15.04 6.93
CA SER A 126 -16.55 14.00 7.03
C SER A 126 -16.13 12.83 7.91
N LYS A 127 -14.86 12.42 7.82
CA LYS A 127 -14.30 11.35 8.67
C LYS A 127 -14.24 11.75 10.13
N LEU A 128 -13.88 13.02 10.40
CA LEU A 128 -13.86 13.58 11.76
C LEU A 128 -15.26 13.69 12.35
N GLU A 129 -16.25 14.10 11.55
CA GLU A 129 -17.66 14.18 11.96
C GLU A 129 -18.17 12.79 12.35
N LEU A 130 -17.92 11.78 11.53
CA LEU A 130 -18.26 10.39 11.85
C LEU A 130 -17.66 9.92 13.18
N LEU A 131 -16.36 10.15 13.41
CA LEU A 131 -15.71 9.73 14.66
C LEU A 131 -16.32 10.46 15.88
N LYS A 132 -16.71 11.73 15.73
CA LYS A 132 -17.43 12.49 16.76
C LYS A 132 -18.83 11.94 17.01
N GLU A 133 -19.55 11.59 15.94
CA GLU A 133 -20.89 10.97 16.06
C GLU A 133 -20.80 9.64 16.79
N VAL A 134 -19.83 8.79 16.47
CA VAL A 134 -19.57 7.51 17.17
C VAL A 134 -19.29 7.75 18.66
N ASN A 135 -18.45 8.73 18.99
CA ASN A 135 -18.16 9.09 20.37
C ASN A 135 -19.45 9.54 21.12
N ASN A 136 -20.22 10.42 20.52
CA ASN A 136 -21.45 10.97 21.13
C ASN A 136 -22.53 9.89 21.29
N TYR A 137 -22.74 9.08 20.26
CA TYR A 137 -23.66 7.95 20.30
C TYR A 137 -23.30 6.95 21.40
N THR A 138 -22.04 6.62 21.53
CA THR A 138 -21.55 5.67 22.51
C THR A 138 -21.78 6.21 23.94
N ARG A 139 -21.45 7.49 24.16
CA ARG A 139 -21.66 8.13 25.48
C ARG A 139 -23.13 8.22 25.86
N ALA A 140 -24.01 8.44 24.89
CA ALA A 140 -25.46 8.51 25.13
C ALA A 140 -26.08 7.15 25.55
N LYS A 141 -25.39 6.01 25.35
CA LYS A 141 -25.90 4.70 25.68
C LYS A 141 -25.94 4.42 27.19
N SER A 142 -25.01 4.99 27.97
CA SER A 142 -24.99 4.78 29.42
C SER A 142 -24.16 5.84 30.14
N GLY A 143 -24.63 6.28 31.29
CA GLY A 143 -23.92 7.22 32.16
C GLY A 143 -22.64 6.67 32.80
N ILE A 144 -22.38 5.35 32.68
CA ILE A 144 -21.14 4.74 33.18
C ILE A 144 -20.01 4.70 32.11
N VAL A 145 -20.25 5.24 30.91
CA VAL A 145 -19.19 5.37 29.88
C VAL A 145 -18.17 6.38 30.36
N HIS A 146 -16.98 5.93 30.68
CA HIS A 146 -15.88 6.74 31.17
C HIS A 146 -15.04 7.33 30.02
N GLN A 147 -14.63 6.51 29.08
CA GLN A 147 -13.81 6.93 27.94
C GLN A 147 -14.27 6.25 26.64
N VAL A 148 -14.20 7.00 25.55
CA VAL A 148 -14.45 6.47 24.19
C VAL A 148 -13.28 6.86 23.31
N THR A 149 -12.66 5.86 22.70
CA THR A 149 -11.63 6.03 21.68
C THR A 149 -12.16 5.49 20.36
N ALA A 150 -12.18 6.30 19.33
CA ALA A 150 -12.59 5.90 17.98
C ALA A 150 -11.48 6.21 16.98
N SER A 151 -11.22 5.30 16.07
CA SER A 151 -10.18 5.48 15.06
C SER A 151 -10.62 5.02 13.68
N PHE A 152 -10.11 5.72 12.69
CA PHE A 152 -10.18 5.36 11.28
C PHE A 152 -8.76 5.19 10.75
N SER A 153 -8.53 4.16 9.95
CA SER A 153 -7.34 4.04 9.12
C SER A 153 -7.72 3.60 7.71
N GLY A 154 -7.03 4.16 6.72
CA GLY A 154 -7.18 3.82 5.32
C GLY A 154 -5.82 3.61 4.66
N GLU A 155 -5.76 2.69 3.72
CA GLU A 155 -4.61 2.46 2.86
C GLU A 155 -5.06 2.27 1.42
N HIS A 156 -4.30 2.80 0.48
CA HIS A 156 -4.47 2.55 -0.95
C HIS A 156 -3.10 2.29 -1.57
N LYS A 157 -2.92 1.08 -2.12
CA LYS A 157 -1.71 0.71 -2.85
C LYS A 157 -2.03 0.51 -4.32
N SER A 158 -1.24 1.13 -5.17
CA SER A 158 -1.18 0.82 -6.61
C SER A 158 0.15 0.15 -6.89
N ILE A 159 0.12 -0.97 -7.58
CA ILE A 159 1.28 -1.82 -7.86
C ILE A 159 1.36 -2.06 -9.36
N GLU A 160 2.57 -2.03 -9.89
CA GLU A 160 2.88 -2.51 -11.23
C GLU A 160 4.14 -3.36 -11.17
N ILE A 161 4.10 -4.52 -11.82
CA ILE A 161 5.22 -5.45 -11.90
C ILE A 161 5.56 -5.66 -13.36
N ILE A 162 6.81 -5.34 -13.74
CA ILE A 162 7.36 -5.62 -15.07
C ILE A 162 8.33 -6.78 -14.92
N ARG A 163 8.01 -7.91 -15.54
CA ARG A 163 8.81 -9.13 -15.43
C ARG A 163 9.80 -9.28 -16.58
N SER A 164 10.82 -10.09 -16.31
CA SER A 164 11.67 -10.64 -17.36
C SER A 164 10.80 -11.33 -18.43
N GLY A 165 10.92 -10.91 -19.69
CA GLY A 165 10.06 -11.40 -20.78
C GLY A 165 8.94 -10.44 -21.20
N GLY A 166 8.83 -9.26 -20.56
CA GLY A 166 7.93 -8.17 -20.98
C GLY A 166 6.48 -8.33 -20.48
N GLU A 167 6.21 -9.23 -19.54
CA GLU A 167 4.91 -9.31 -18.90
C GLU A 167 4.73 -8.15 -17.91
N VAL A 168 3.58 -7.48 -17.99
CA VAL A 168 3.20 -6.40 -17.07
C VAL A 168 1.96 -6.81 -16.30
N LEU A 169 2.07 -6.81 -14.98
CA LEU A 169 0.98 -7.08 -14.05
C LEU A 169 0.66 -5.81 -13.26
N THR A 170 -0.61 -5.56 -13.01
CA THR A 170 -1.06 -4.43 -12.20
C THR A 170 -2.01 -4.89 -11.11
N ASP A 171 -1.95 -4.25 -9.95
CA ASP A 171 -2.85 -4.54 -8.84
C ASP A 171 -3.19 -3.25 -8.09
N VAL A 172 -4.39 -3.20 -7.50
CA VAL A 172 -4.84 -2.14 -6.62
C VAL A 172 -5.35 -2.76 -5.33
N ARG A 173 -4.87 -2.26 -4.20
CA ARG A 173 -5.19 -2.80 -2.87
C ARG A 173 -5.73 -1.70 -1.96
N PRO A 174 -7.04 -1.44 -2.00
CA PRO A 174 -7.69 -0.61 -1.00
C PRO A 174 -7.75 -1.35 0.35
N LEU A 175 -7.71 -0.60 1.44
CA LEU A 175 -7.97 -1.14 2.78
C LEU A 175 -8.51 -0.02 3.66
N ILE A 176 -9.57 -0.31 4.42
CA ILE A 176 -10.04 0.57 5.50
C ILE A 176 -10.29 -0.22 6.76
N ARG A 177 -10.19 0.46 7.89
CA ARG A 177 -10.52 -0.08 9.20
C ARG A 177 -11.07 1.01 10.13
N PHE A 178 -12.14 0.65 10.82
CA PHE A 178 -12.68 1.38 11.95
C PHE A 178 -12.49 0.60 13.23
N ASN A 179 -12.13 1.28 14.32
CA ASN A 179 -12.11 0.67 15.63
C ASN A 179 -12.76 1.63 16.63
N VAL A 180 -13.49 1.05 17.57
CA VAL A 180 -14.05 1.76 18.72
C VAL A 180 -13.66 0.99 19.99
N SER A 181 -13.10 1.68 20.96
CA SER A 181 -12.83 1.18 22.29
C SER A 181 -13.61 2.00 23.29
N VAL A 182 -14.28 1.32 24.21
CA VAL A 182 -15.12 1.94 25.22
C VAL A 182 -14.69 1.47 26.59
N MET A 183 -14.34 2.39 27.47
CA MET A 183 -14.09 2.09 28.89
C MET A 183 -15.33 2.50 29.70
N LEU A 184 -15.83 1.55 30.47
CA LEU A 184 -16.91 1.75 31.43
C LEU A 184 -16.31 1.84 32.84
N GLU A 185 -16.89 2.71 33.67
CA GLU A 185 -16.51 2.79 35.08
C GLU A 185 -17.76 2.81 35.97
N LYS A 186 -17.80 1.91 36.97
CA LYS A 186 -18.86 1.85 37.97
C LYS A 186 -18.28 1.40 39.28
N ASN A 187 -18.52 2.15 40.36
CA ASN A 187 -18.06 1.85 41.71
C ASN A 187 -16.54 1.55 41.81
N GLY A 188 -15.73 2.31 41.08
CA GLY A 188 -14.27 2.15 41.04
C GLY A 188 -13.77 0.97 40.20
N LYS A 189 -14.65 0.16 39.61
CA LYS A 189 -14.29 -0.90 38.67
C LYS A 189 -14.33 -0.38 37.21
N LYS A 190 -13.31 -0.73 36.46
CA LYS A 190 -13.19 -0.37 35.04
C LYS A 190 -13.19 -1.61 34.18
N GLU A 191 -13.96 -1.56 33.09
CA GLU A 191 -14.02 -2.61 32.07
C GLU A 191 -13.92 -1.98 30.68
N THR A 192 -13.24 -2.64 29.77
CA THR A 192 -13.04 -2.14 28.40
C THR A 192 -13.56 -3.13 27.38
N GLY A 193 -14.37 -2.62 26.45
CA GLY A 193 -14.82 -3.35 25.26
C GLY A 193 -14.24 -2.72 23.98
N VAL A 194 -13.95 -3.55 22.98
CA VAL A 194 -13.43 -3.11 21.69
C VAL A 194 -14.24 -3.74 20.57
N TYR A 195 -14.56 -2.93 19.54
CA TYR A 195 -15.13 -3.41 18.31
C TYR A 195 -14.37 -2.83 17.12
N GLY A 196 -14.16 -3.63 16.08
CA GLY A 196 -13.52 -3.18 14.85
C GLY A 196 -14.14 -3.82 13.61
N ILE A 197 -14.28 -3.02 12.56
CA ILE A 197 -14.77 -3.44 11.25
C ILE A 197 -13.89 -2.84 10.16
N GLY A 198 -13.77 -3.53 9.03
CA GLY A 198 -13.00 -3.03 7.89
C GLY A 198 -12.76 -4.10 6.84
N GLY A 199 -12.17 -3.72 5.75
CA GLY A 199 -11.85 -4.59 4.61
C GLY A 199 -11.41 -3.82 3.39
N ARG A 200 -11.49 -4.47 2.24
CA ARG A 200 -10.96 -3.97 0.95
C ARG A 200 -12.07 -3.46 0.02
N GLN A 201 -12.95 -2.66 0.57
CA GLN A 201 -14.13 -2.11 -0.11
C GLN A 201 -14.21 -0.60 0.09
N SER A 202 -15.26 0.02 -0.46
CA SER A 202 -15.57 1.42 -0.24
C SER A 202 -15.85 1.73 1.22
N TYR A 203 -15.57 2.96 1.62
CA TYR A 203 -15.87 3.54 2.90
C TYR A 203 -17.37 3.35 3.28
N ASP A 204 -18.27 3.57 2.32
CA ASP A 204 -19.72 3.54 2.55
C ASP A 204 -20.26 2.11 2.81
N GLU A 205 -19.52 1.06 2.52
CA GLU A 205 -19.96 -0.32 2.76
C GLU A 205 -19.82 -0.77 4.24
N TYR A 206 -19.18 0.07 5.09
CA TYR A 206 -18.94 -0.22 6.51
C TYR A 206 -19.66 0.75 7.46
N LEU A 207 -20.40 1.68 6.94
CA LEU A 207 -21.17 2.70 7.65
C LEU A 207 -22.65 2.57 7.32
#